data_6d4654a1de5a1ca8586977d5ad4ddff2
#
_entry.id   6d4654a1de5a1ca8586977d5ad4ddff2
#
_cell.length_a   1.000
_cell.length_b   1.000
_cell.length_c   1.000
_cell.angle_alpha   90.00
_cell.angle_beta   90.00
_cell.angle_gamma   90.00
#
_symmetry.space_group_name_H-M   'P 1'
#
loop_
_entity.id
_entity.type
_entity.pdbx_description
1 polymer ?
#
loop_
_entity_poly.entity_id
_entity_poly.type
_entity_poly.pdbx_seq_one_letter_code
_entity_poly.pdbx_strand_id
1 'polypeptide(L)'
;MKKTHFFLIFLLIMLLVPLGAGAAILDELPLEKGATGQSVVMVQQRLIDLGYLHFRPTGSYGDMTKSAVASFQARNGISSTGIFGENTFSKLYSRGLMRTAGNPGIPRVIGPGGQGKPEPGELAKWQEVNSVFTVGQTAIVMDYKTQKTYQVRRTGGENHANAVFAEAQGEQVFLSCFGGSYTWEKRPAIVEVGGRRFAASIFGTRNAAGEIDIYFFESGSDMGGIPDAEHHSNVYQAAETSA
;
A
#
# COMPACT_ATOMS: atom_id res chain seq x y z
N MET A 1 43.97 -14.90 47.76
CA MET A 1 43.75 -15.06 46.35
C MET A 1 42.23 -15.01 46.08
N LYS A 2 41.68 -13.87 45.66
CA LYS A 2 40.27 -13.68 45.37
C LYS A 2 40.05 -13.93 43.90
N LYS A 3 39.23 -14.92 43.54
CA LYS A 3 38.82 -15.20 42.18
C LYS A 3 37.60 -14.32 41.87
N THR A 4 37.78 -13.33 41.02
CA THR A 4 36.72 -12.50 40.42
C THR A 4 36.07 -13.26 39.28
N HIS A 5 34.82 -13.66 39.46
CA HIS A 5 33.99 -14.17 38.35
C HIS A 5 33.48 -12.99 37.54
N PHE A 6 33.92 -12.93 36.29
CA PHE A 6 33.41 -12.00 35.28
C PHE A 6 32.10 -12.57 34.72
N PHE A 7 30.98 -11.97 35.15
CA PHE A 7 29.65 -12.34 34.65
C PHE A 7 29.44 -11.61 33.34
N LEU A 8 29.52 -12.35 32.23
CA LEU A 8 29.24 -11.84 30.92
C LEU A 8 27.71 -11.71 30.74
N ILE A 9 27.17 -10.50 30.89
CA ILE A 9 25.78 -10.21 30.61
C ILE A 9 25.62 -10.14 29.08
N PHE A 10 25.11 -11.21 28.52
CA PHE A 10 24.66 -11.22 27.14
C PHE A 10 23.35 -10.41 27.05
N LEU A 11 23.46 -9.13 26.64
CA LEU A 11 22.32 -8.28 26.39
C LEU A 11 21.65 -8.76 25.12
N LEU A 12 20.63 -9.62 25.28
CA LEU A 12 19.73 -10.00 24.21
C LEU A 12 18.90 -8.78 23.82
N ILE A 13 19.33 -8.05 22.77
CA ILE A 13 18.51 -7.01 22.14
C ILE A 13 17.37 -7.73 21.43
N MET A 14 16.28 -7.90 22.16
CA MET A 14 15.01 -8.34 21.62
C MET A 14 14.47 -7.18 20.77
N LEU A 15 14.53 -7.34 19.44
CA LEU A 15 13.93 -6.42 18.48
C LEU A 15 12.43 -6.33 18.83
N LEU A 16 12.03 -5.23 19.46
CA LEU A 16 10.62 -4.91 19.69
C LEU A 16 9.98 -4.62 18.32
N VAL A 17 9.40 -5.66 17.72
CA VAL A 17 8.33 -5.46 16.75
C VAL A 17 7.17 -4.85 17.53
N PRO A 18 6.50 -3.79 17.04
CA PRO A 18 5.34 -3.25 17.74
C PRO A 18 4.26 -4.34 17.83
N LEU A 19 4.15 -4.96 18.99
CA LEU A 19 3.16 -6.00 19.31
C LEU A 19 1.73 -5.43 19.38
N GLY A 20 1.55 -4.11 19.24
CA GLY A 20 0.28 -3.46 19.54
C GLY A 20 -0.88 -3.75 18.56
N ALA A 21 -0.56 -3.90 17.30
CA ALA A 21 -1.63 -4.04 16.28
C ALA A 21 -2.24 -5.45 16.26
N GLY A 22 -1.42 -6.48 16.45
CA GLY A 22 -1.91 -7.86 16.48
C GLY A 22 -2.69 -8.20 17.76
N ALA A 23 -2.30 -7.64 18.89
CA ALA A 23 -2.96 -7.86 20.16
C ALA A 23 -4.40 -7.30 20.17
N ALA A 24 -4.61 -6.10 19.61
CA ALA A 24 -5.93 -5.48 19.55
C ALA A 24 -6.95 -6.31 18.74
N ILE A 25 -6.51 -7.00 17.68
CA ILE A 25 -7.40 -7.87 16.89
C ILE A 25 -7.75 -9.14 17.67
N LEU A 26 -6.79 -9.72 18.40
CA LEU A 26 -7.00 -10.98 19.16
C LEU A 26 -8.09 -10.86 20.21
N ASP A 27 -8.19 -9.67 20.85
CA ASP A 27 -9.19 -9.42 21.89
C ASP A 27 -10.62 -9.30 21.33
N GLU A 28 -10.75 -9.04 20.02
CA GLU A 28 -12.05 -8.86 19.34
C GLU A 28 -12.48 -10.08 18.52
N LEU A 29 -11.69 -11.16 18.50
CA LEU A 29 -12.05 -12.37 17.74
C LEU A 29 -13.21 -13.15 18.38
N PRO A 30 -14.06 -13.79 17.58
CA PRO A 30 -14.07 -13.80 16.13
C PRO A 30 -14.73 -12.55 15.52
N LEU A 31 -14.20 -12.08 14.37
CA LEU A 31 -14.86 -11.06 13.56
C LEU A 31 -15.71 -11.75 12.48
N GLU A 32 -16.95 -11.32 12.36
CA GLU A 32 -17.88 -11.86 11.38
C GLU A 32 -18.78 -10.78 10.78
N LYS A 33 -19.66 -11.15 9.87
CA LYS A 33 -20.60 -10.18 9.26
C LYS A 33 -21.36 -9.39 10.31
N GLY A 34 -21.27 -8.07 10.23
CA GLY A 34 -21.85 -7.12 11.18
C GLY A 34 -20.82 -6.51 12.14
N ALA A 35 -19.64 -7.11 12.31
CA ALA A 35 -18.56 -6.50 13.09
C ALA A 35 -18.10 -5.16 12.47
N THR A 36 -17.73 -4.22 13.32
CA THR A 36 -17.25 -2.90 12.90
C THR A 36 -16.06 -2.48 13.75
N GLY A 37 -15.25 -1.53 13.25
CA GLY A 37 -14.17 -0.94 14.02
C GLY A 37 -12.80 -1.13 13.39
N GLN A 38 -11.78 -0.74 14.17
CA GLN A 38 -10.40 -0.69 13.70
C GLN A 38 -9.84 -2.09 13.38
N SER A 39 -10.21 -3.11 14.13
CA SER A 39 -9.79 -4.50 13.86
C SER A 39 -10.31 -4.99 12.50
N VAL A 40 -11.53 -4.59 12.12
CA VAL A 40 -12.07 -4.89 10.79
C VAL A 40 -11.27 -4.16 9.71
N VAL A 41 -10.92 -2.88 9.91
CA VAL A 41 -10.04 -2.12 8.98
C VAL A 41 -8.73 -2.86 8.75
N MET A 42 -8.08 -3.31 9.83
CA MET A 42 -6.79 -3.99 9.75
C MET A 42 -6.87 -5.33 9.01
N VAL A 43 -7.93 -6.11 9.26
CA VAL A 43 -8.18 -7.37 8.54
C VAL A 43 -8.46 -7.10 7.06
N GLN A 44 -9.30 -6.12 6.74
CA GLN A 44 -9.59 -5.72 5.36
C GLN A 44 -8.32 -5.28 4.65
N GLN A 45 -7.48 -4.44 5.29
CA GLN A 45 -6.21 -4.02 4.72
C GLN A 45 -5.32 -5.21 4.41
N ARG A 46 -5.15 -6.14 5.34
CA ARG A 46 -4.30 -7.32 5.12
C ARG A 46 -4.83 -8.23 4.01
N LEU A 47 -6.15 -8.36 3.88
CA LEU A 47 -6.77 -9.11 2.77
C LEU A 47 -6.54 -8.41 1.42
N ILE A 48 -6.49 -7.08 1.39
CA ILE A 48 -6.14 -6.29 0.22
C ILE A 48 -4.67 -6.53 -0.15
N ASP A 49 -3.76 -6.41 0.82
CA ASP A 49 -2.32 -6.64 0.61
C ASP A 49 -2.04 -8.03 0.00
N LEU A 50 -2.85 -9.01 0.36
CA LEU A 50 -2.77 -10.37 -0.15
C LEU A 50 -3.62 -10.63 -1.41
N GLY A 51 -4.34 -9.62 -1.91
CA GLY A 51 -5.14 -9.72 -3.13
C GLY A 51 -6.47 -10.44 -3.00
N TYR A 52 -7.01 -10.60 -1.77
CA TYR A 52 -8.32 -11.22 -1.54
C TYR A 52 -9.47 -10.21 -1.48
N LEU A 53 -9.18 -8.94 -1.26
CA LEU A 53 -10.16 -7.86 -1.18
C LEU A 53 -9.74 -6.72 -2.11
N HIS A 54 -10.69 -6.11 -2.84
CA HIS A 54 -10.38 -5.15 -3.90
C HIS A 54 -11.08 -3.79 -3.76
N PHE A 55 -11.40 -3.41 -2.54
CA PHE A 55 -11.98 -2.10 -2.24
C PHE A 55 -11.42 -1.60 -0.91
N ARG A 56 -11.50 -0.27 -0.69
CA ARG A 56 -10.96 0.38 0.52
C ARG A 56 -11.49 -0.27 1.80
N PRO A 57 -10.70 -0.33 2.88
CA PRO A 57 -11.16 -0.72 4.19
C PRO A 57 -12.27 0.21 4.66
N THR A 58 -13.42 -0.33 4.97
CA THR A 58 -14.59 0.44 5.43
C THR A 58 -14.76 0.41 6.94
N GLY A 59 -14.04 -0.50 7.61
CA GLY A 59 -14.28 -0.80 9.02
C GLY A 59 -15.60 -1.51 9.28
N SER A 60 -16.30 -1.96 8.25
CA SER A 60 -17.54 -2.73 8.35
C SER A 60 -17.35 -4.10 7.71
N TYR A 61 -17.57 -5.17 8.47
CA TYR A 61 -17.47 -6.55 8.00
C TYR A 61 -18.73 -6.94 7.24
N GLY A 62 -18.80 -6.57 5.98
CA GLY A 62 -19.90 -6.87 5.06
C GLY A 62 -19.71 -8.20 4.31
N ASP A 63 -20.61 -8.48 3.35
CA ASP A 63 -20.55 -9.70 2.54
C ASP A 63 -19.27 -9.82 1.71
N MET A 64 -18.72 -8.72 1.24
CA MET A 64 -17.46 -8.71 0.50
C MET A 64 -16.27 -9.09 1.40
N THR A 65 -16.22 -8.59 2.63
CA THR A 65 -15.19 -9.00 3.61
C THR A 65 -15.33 -10.46 3.96
N LYS A 66 -16.56 -10.94 4.21
CA LYS A 66 -16.86 -12.35 4.46
C LYS A 66 -16.37 -13.24 3.33
N SER A 67 -16.67 -12.88 2.08
CA SER A 67 -16.24 -13.62 0.89
C SER A 67 -14.72 -13.63 0.71
N ALA A 68 -14.06 -12.51 0.99
CA ALA A 68 -12.59 -12.40 0.94
C ALA A 68 -11.93 -13.30 1.99
N VAL A 69 -12.44 -13.30 3.22
CA VAL A 69 -11.98 -14.19 4.30
C VAL A 69 -12.20 -15.65 3.91
N ALA A 70 -13.38 -16.02 3.39
CA ALA A 70 -13.68 -17.38 2.94
C ALA A 70 -12.72 -17.84 1.83
N SER A 71 -12.42 -16.96 0.88
CA SER A 71 -11.45 -17.22 -0.20
C SER A 71 -10.03 -17.42 0.33
N PHE A 72 -9.61 -16.58 1.29
CA PHE A 72 -8.33 -16.73 1.97
C PHE A 72 -8.25 -18.08 2.71
N GLN A 73 -9.28 -18.41 3.47
CA GLN A 73 -9.39 -19.68 4.22
C GLN A 73 -9.25 -20.88 3.30
N ALA A 74 -10.03 -20.93 2.21
CA ALA A 74 -10.00 -22.02 1.23
C ALA A 74 -8.60 -22.24 0.65
N ARG A 75 -7.91 -21.15 0.28
CA ARG A 75 -6.54 -21.25 -0.29
C ARG A 75 -5.47 -21.64 0.72
N ASN A 76 -5.73 -21.46 2.01
CA ASN A 76 -4.78 -21.76 3.08
C ASN A 76 -5.12 -23.02 3.87
N GLY A 77 -6.05 -23.86 3.38
CA GLY A 77 -6.44 -25.11 4.02
C GLY A 77 -7.21 -24.94 5.33
N ILE A 78 -7.88 -23.79 5.50
CA ILE A 78 -8.77 -23.50 6.63
C ILE A 78 -10.21 -23.67 6.15
N SER A 79 -11.10 -24.14 7.02
CA SER A 79 -12.54 -24.22 6.72
C SER A 79 -13.07 -22.87 6.25
N SER A 80 -13.70 -22.82 5.07
CA SER A 80 -14.11 -21.60 4.38
C SER A 80 -15.43 -21.04 4.93
N THR A 81 -15.43 -20.63 6.19
CA THR A 81 -16.60 -20.11 6.91
C THR A 81 -16.88 -18.63 6.65
N GLY A 82 -15.85 -17.90 6.26
CA GLY A 82 -15.91 -16.46 6.18
C GLY A 82 -15.96 -15.77 7.57
N ILE A 83 -15.70 -16.51 8.64
CA ILE A 83 -15.55 -15.98 10.00
C ILE A 83 -14.05 -15.84 10.29
N PHE A 84 -13.62 -14.68 10.72
CA PHE A 84 -12.22 -14.39 11.00
C PHE A 84 -11.92 -14.72 12.46
N GLY A 85 -11.58 -15.98 12.73
CA GLY A 85 -11.19 -16.49 14.05
C GLY A 85 -9.68 -16.66 14.19
N GLU A 86 -9.22 -17.18 15.33
CA GLU A 86 -7.80 -17.32 15.69
C GLU A 86 -6.97 -18.06 14.63
N ASN A 87 -7.46 -19.17 14.08
CA ASN A 87 -6.76 -19.92 13.04
C ASN A 87 -6.55 -19.07 11.77
N THR A 88 -7.58 -18.30 11.41
CA THR A 88 -7.51 -17.39 10.26
C THR A 88 -6.55 -16.23 10.54
N PHE A 89 -6.62 -15.68 11.74
CA PHE A 89 -5.69 -14.64 12.20
C PHE A 89 -4.24 -15.12 12.13
N SER A 90 -3.93 -16.24 12.77
CA SER A 90 -2.57 -16.80 12.82
C SER A 90 -2.01 -17.04 11.43
N LYS A 91 -2.85 -17.50 10.49
CA LYS A 91 -2.45 -17.71 9.11
C LYS A 91 -2.28 -16.40 8.35
N LEU A 92 -3.23 -15.46 8.47
CA LEU A 92 -3.23 -14.19 7.75
C LEU A 92 -2.00 -13.31 8.12
N TYR A 93 -1.57 -13.39 9.36
CA TYR A 93 -0.42 -12.61 9.88
C TYR A 93 0.87 -13.43 10.03
N SER A 94 0.90 -14.68 9.51
CA SER A 94 2.13 -15.49 9.52
C SER A 94 3.22 -14.85 8.65
N ARG A 95 4.47 -14.96 9.11
CA ARG A 95 5.63 -14.51 8.32
C ARG A 95 5.72 -15.37 7.04
N GLY A 96 5.93 -14.73 5.91
CA GLY A 96 6.13 -15.41 4.62
C GLY A 96 4.89 -15.59 3.77
N LEU A 97 3.70 -15.12 4.19
CA LEU A 97 2.59 -14.97 3.26
C LEU A 97 2.85 -13.80 2.33
N MET A 98 3.22 -14.14 1.12
CA MET A 98 3.28 -13.22 -0.01
C MET A 98 1.93 -13.26 -0.75
N ARG A 99 1.67 -12.22 -1.53
CA ARG A 99 0.53 -12.19 -2.45
C ARG A 99 0.63 -13.40 -3.36
N THR A 100 -0.36 -14.29 -3.32
CA THR A 100 -0.44 -15.37 -4.29
C THR A 100 -0.75 -14.79 -5.65
N ALA A 101 0.10 -15.10 -6.60
CA ALA A 101 -0.17 -14.88 -8.01
C ALA A 101 -1.50 -15.50 -8.39
N GLY A 102 -2.31 -14.70 -9.09
CA GLY A 102 -3.47 -15.22 -9.76
C GLY A 102 -4.71 -15.35 -8.90
N ASN A 103 -5.27 -14.21 -8.48
CA ASN A 103 -6.72 -14.11 -8.39
C ASN A 103 -7.24 -13.85 -9.82
N PRO A 104 -7.95 -14.81 -10.46
CA PRO A 104 -8.43 -14.65 -11.84
C PRO A 104 -9.58 -13.66 -11.99
N GLY A 105 -9.81 -12.76 -11.02
CA GLY A 105 -10.95 -11.87 -10.96
C GLY A 105 -10.67 -10.38 -11.13
N ILE A 106 -9.43 -9.94 -11.41
CA ILE A 106 -9.22 -8.55 -11.84
C ILE A 106 -9.28 -8.54 -13.36
N PRO A 107 -10.29 -7.94 -13.99
CA PRO A 107 -10.23 -7.68 -15.42
C PRO A 107 -8.98 -6.82 -15.67
N ARG A 108 -8.05 -7.30 -16.50
CA ARG A 108 -7.06 -6.41 -17.10
C ARG A 108 -7.85 -5.36 -17.87
N VAL A 109 -7.92 -4.16 -17.34
CA VAL A 109 -8.42 -3.03 -18.09
C VAL A 109 -7.35 -2.71 -19.14
N ILE A 110 -7.50 -3.31 -20.32
CA ILE A 110 -6.78 -2.88 -21.50
C ILE A 110 -7.42 -1.55 -21.87
N GLY A 111 -6.73 -0.44 -21.58
CA GLY A 111 -7.17 0.87 -22.03
C GLY A 111 -7.26 0.93 -23.55
N PRO A 112 -8.19 1.70 -24.13
CA PRO A 112 -8.29 1.86 -25.56
C PRO A 112 -7.12 2.71 -26.07
N GLY A 113 -6.22 2.09 -26.79
CA GLY A 113 -5.18 2.80 -27.52
C GLY A 113 -3.85 2.03 -27.54
N GLY A 114 -3.56 1.41 -28.64
CA GLY A 114 -2.39 0.65 -29.08
C GLY A 114 -0.99 1.12 -28.74
N GLN A 115 -0.74 1.61 -27.55
CA GLN A 115 0.59 1.75 -26.99
C GLN A 115 0.83 0.54 -26.07
N GLY A 116 1.99 -0.08 -26.19
CA GLY A 116 2.38 -1.21 -25.36
C GLY A 116 2.22 -0.87 -23.88
N LYS A 117 1.99 -1.90 -23.06
CA LYS A 117 1.94 -1.78 -21.61
C LYS A 117 3.22 -1.09 -21.09
N PRO A 118 3.12 -0.10 -20.18
CA PRO A 118 4.32 0.52 -19.64
C PRO A 118 5.15 -0.49 -18.85
N GLU A 119 6.47 -0.36 -18.90
CA GLU A 119 7.36 -1.15 -18.05
C GLU A 119 7.03 -0.91 -16.58
N PRO A 120 6.97 -1.98 -15.77
CA PRO A 120 6.61 -1.88 -14.37
C PRO A 120 7.65 -1.10 -13.56
N GLY A 121 7.22 -0.53 -12.44
CA GLY A 121 8.09 0.05 -11.45
C GLY A 121 8.50 -0.97 -10.39
N GLU A 122 9.60 -0.69 -9.71
CA GLU A 122 10.08 -1.44 -8.56
C GLU A 122 9.11 -1.28 -7.37
N LEU A 123 8.72 -2.37 -6.74
CA LEU A 123 7.94 -2.37 -5.52
C LEU A 123 8.86 -2.08 -4.32
N ALA A 124 9.16 -0.81 -4.07
CA ALA A 124 10.03 -0.37 -2.98
C ALA A 124 9.22 0.23 -1.83
N LYS A 125 9.64 -0.04 -0.61
CA LYS A 125 9.04 0.53 0.60
C LYS A 125 9.25 2.04 0.66
N TRP A 126 8.27 2.76 1.24
CA TRP A 126 8.39 4.20 1.44
C TRP A 126 9.72 4.61 2.11
N GLN A 127 10.13 3.89 3.14
CA GLN A 127 11.37 4.19 3.84
C GLN A 127 12.61 4.16 2.92
N GLU A 128 12.64 3.24 1.97
CA GLU A 128 13.70 3.13 0.97
C GLU A 128 13.58 4.26 -0.06
N VAL A 129 12.39 4.49 -0.62
CA VAL A 129 12.14 5.56 -1.58
C VAL A 129 12.47 6.92 -0.97
N ASN A 130 12.12 7.15 0.29
CA ASN A 130 12.42 8.38 1.03
C ASN A 130 13.92 8.71 1.07
N SER A 131 14.79 7.71 1.06
CA SER A 131 16.25 7.88 1.01
C SER A 131 16.79 8.24 -0.38
N VAL A 132 16.04 7.92 -1.45
CA VAL A 132 16.40 8.18 -2.85
C VAL A 132 15.70 9.44 -3.37
N PHE A 133 14.41 9.57 -3.11
CA PHE A 133 13.61 10.74 -3.50
C PHE A 133 13.57 11.74 -2.35
N THR A 134 14.67 12.47 -2.14
CA THR A 134 14.83 13.40 -1.02
C THR A 134 14.11 14.74 -1.27
N VAL A 135 13.84 15.50 -0.21
CA VAL A 135 13.22 16.84 -0.30
C VAL A 135 14.06 17.77 -1.18
N GLY A 136 13.41 18.50 -2.07
CA GLY A 136 14.02 19.38 -3.07
C GLY A 136 14.37 18.69 -4.40
N GLN A 137 14.39 17.37 -4.43
CA GLN A 137 14.72 16.60 -5.64
C GLN A 137 13.55 16.56 -6.62
N THR A 138 13.89 16.60 -7.91
CA THR A 138 12.92 16.46 -9.00
C THR A 138 12.83 15.01 -9.45
N ALA A 139 11.61 14.56 -9.75
CA ALA A 139 11.29 13.25 -10.29
C ALA A 139 10.39 13.36 -11.52
N ILE A 140 10.43 12.38 -12.40
CA ILE A 140 9.46 12.21 -13.47
C ILE A 140 8.37 11.27 -12.95
N VAL A 141 7.12 11.70 -13.05
CA VAL A 141 5.95 10.88 -12.76
C VAL A 141 5.27 10.51 -14.07
N MET A 142 5.01 9.22 -14.27
CA MET A 142 4.21 8.71 -15.39
C MET A 142 2.90 8.15 -14.85
N ASP A 143 1.77 8.69 -15.32
CA ASP A 143 0.46 8.07 -15.08
C ASP A 143 0.39 6.74 -15.82
N TYR A 144 0.15 5.65 -15.07
CA TYR A 144 0.24 4.29 -15.61
C TYR A 144 -0.84 3.97 -16.65
N LYS A 145 -2.02 4.60 -16.54
CA LYS A 145 -3.15 4.36 -17.46
C LYS A 145 -2.98 5.11 -18.79
N THR A 146 -2.53 6.37 -18.74
CA THR A 146 -2.42 7.24 -19.92
C THR A 146 -1.01 7.30 -20.51
N GLN A 147 0.00 6.85 -19.76
CA GLN A 147 1.43 6.94 -20.06
C GLN A 147 1.95 8.38 -20.25
N LYS A 148 1.15 9.37 -19.85
CA LYS A 148 1.58 10.77 -19.84
C LYS A 148 2.56 11.02 -18.69
N THR A 149 3.58 11.83 -18.96
CA THR A 149 4.63 12.14 -18.00
C THR A 149 4.64 13.63 -17.66
N TYR A 150 4.97 13.93 -16.41
CA TYR A 150 5.18 15.28 -15.91
C TYR A 150 6.25 15.26 -14.81
N GLN A 151 6.86 16.41 -14.57
CA GLN A 151 7.89 16.53 -13.54
C GLN A 151 7.32 17.14 -12.26
N VAL A 152 7.77 16.59 -11.14
CA VAL A 152 7.45 17.08 -9.81
C VAL A 152 8.72 17.31 -9.00
N ARG A 153 8.68 18.24 -8.06
CA ARG A 153 9.72 18.48 -7.08
C ARG A 153 9.19 18.18 -5.70
N ARG A 154 9.83 17.26 -4.99
CA ARG A 154 9.44 16.90 -3.64
C ARG A 154 9.60 18.07 -2.67
N THR A 155 8.58 18.34 -1.86
CA THR A 155 8.51 19.41 -0.87
C THR A 155 8.61 18.89 0.56
N GLY A 156 8.14 17.65 0.82
CA GLY A 156 8.09 17.08 2.15
C GLY A 156 7.44 15.71 2.17
N GLY A 157 6.70 15.47 3.25
CA GLY A 157 5.94 14.25 3.53
C GLY A 157 6.72 13.26 4.40
N GLU A 158 6.14 12.93 5.55
CA GLU A 158 6.71 11.96 6.50
C GLU A 158 6.28 10.53 6.17
N ASN A 159 5.00 10.36 5.84
CA ASN A 159 4.38 9.06 5.60
C ASN A 159 4.25 8.69 4.11
N HIS A 160 4.37 9.66 3.22
CA HIS A 160 4.38 9.56 1.75
C HIS A 160 5.11 10.80 1.19
N ALA A 161 5.25 10.93 -0.12
CA ALA A 161 5.88 12.12 -0.69
C ALA A 161 4.85 13.20 -1.02
N ASN A 162 5.07 14.42 -0.50
CA ASN A 162 4.40 15.62 -0.96
C ASN A 162 5.24 16.29 -2.02
N ALA A 163 4.64 16.75 -3.10
CA ALA A 163 5.35 17.34 -4.22
C ALA A 163 4.55 18.45 -4.91
N VAL A 164 5.26 19.36 -5.52
CA VAL A 164 4.70 20.39 -6.43
C VAL A 164 5.11 20.09 -7.86
N PHE A 165 4.34 20.56 -8.83
CA PHE A 165 4.77 20.48 -10.23
C PHE A 165 6.03 21.34 -10.42
N ALA A 166 7.03 20.76 -11.08
CA ALA A 166 8.28 21.48 -11.37
C ALA A 166 8.08 22.60 -12.38
N GLU A 167 7.07 22.45 -13.25
CA GLU A 167 6.70 23.39 -14.32
C GLU A 167 5.17 23.51 -14.40
N ALA A 168 4.67 24.70 -14.79
CA ALA A 168 3.22 24.93 -14.94
C ALA A 168 2.55 23.98 -15.95
N GLN A 169 3.25 23.57 -16.98
CA GLN A 169 2.76 22.61 -17.95
C GLN A 169 2.55 21.22 -17.33
N GLY A 170 3.33 20.86 -16.31
CA GLY A 170 3.20 19.59 -15.59
C GLY A 170 1.83 19.43 -14.94
N GLU A 171 1.25 20.49 -14.39
CA GLU A 171 -0.10 20.49 -13.85
C GLU A 171 -1.15 20.22 -14.92
N GLN A 172 -1.02 20.84 -16.11
CA GLN A 172 -1.97 20.62 -17.20
C GLN A 172 -1.94 19.15 -17.68
N VAL A 173 -0.73 18.55 -17.76
CA VAL A 173 -0.57 17.14 -18.08
C VAL A 173 -1.22 16.27 -17.01
N PHE A 174 -0.93 16.54 -15.74
CA PHE A 174 -1.56 15.82 -14.60
C PHE A 174 -3.09 15.89 -14.68
N LEU A 175 -3.68 17.08 -14.80
CA LEU A 175 -5.13 17.24 -14.90
C LEU A 175 -5.70 16.47 -16.09
N SER A 176 -4.99 16.46 -17.22
CA SER A 176 -5.43 15.70 -18.41
C SER A 176 -5.49 14.18 -18.19
N CYS A 177 -4.76 13.66 -17.18
CA CYS A 177 -4.89 12.26 -16.77
C CYS A 177 -6.22 12.01 -16.03
N PHE A 178 -6.76 13.02 -15.37
CA PHE A 178 -7.97 12.95 -14.55
C PHE A 178 -9.20 13.60 -15.21
N GLY A 179 -9.23 13.71 -16.52
CA GLY A 179 -10.38 14.29 -17.25
C GLY A 179 -10.40 15.81 -17.28
N GLY A 180 -9.30 16.48 -16.96
CA GLY A 180 -9.12 17.94 -17.07
C GLY A 180 -9.41 18.73 -15.78
N SER A 181 -9.68 18.04 -14.68
CA SER A 181 -9.96 18.67 -13.37
C SER A 181 -9.38 17.86 -12.21
N TYR A 182 -9.23 18.49 -11.05
CA TYR A 182 -8.91 17.79 -9.82
C TYR A 182 -10.04 16.85 -9.40
N THR A 183 -9.70 15.64 -8.98
CA THR A 183 -10.66 14.61 -8.57
C THR A 183 -10.15 13.87 -7.34
N TRP A 184 -11.05 13.14 -6.68
CA TRP A 184 -10.70 12.24 -5.57
C TRP A 184 -10.22 10.86 -6.06
N GLU A 185 -10.07 10.67 -7.38
CA GLU A 185 -9.55 9.43 -7.97
C GLU A 185 -8.08 9.25 -7.59
N LYS A 186 -7.71 8.02 -7.30
CA LYS A 186 -6.34 7.59 -7.13
C LYS A 186 -5.93 6.70 -8.31
N ARG A 187 -4.70 6.86 -8.77
CA ARG A 187 -4.24 6.17 -9.98
C ARG A 187 -2.85 5.57 -9.79
N PRO A 188 -2.59 4.40 -10.40
CA PRO A 188 -1.25 3.84 -10.45
C PRO A 188 -0.32 4.74 -11.25
N ALA A 189 0.91 4.86 -10.82
CA ALA A 189 1.94 5.69 -11.43
C ALA A 189 3.33 5.05 -11.32
N ILE A 190 4.25 5.50 -12.15
CA ILE A 190 5.68 5.21 -12.04
C ILE A 190 6.41 6.51 -11.69
N VAL A 191 7.30 6.47 -10.73
CA VAL A 191 8.15 7.60 -10.34
C VAL A 191 9.60 7.27 -10.67
N GLU A 192 10.20 8.07 -11.55
CA GLU A 192 11.60 7.92 -11.94
C GLU A 192 12.45 8.98 -11.23
N VAL A 193 13.36 8.52 -10.39
CA VAL A 193 14.25 9.38 -9.61
C VAL A 193 15.51 8.61 -9.23
N GLY A 194 16.66 9.30 -9.24
CA GLY A 194 17.95 8.68 -8.88
C GLY A 194 18.34 7.51 -9.79
N GLY A 195 17.88 7.48 -11.05
CA GLY A 195 18.14 6.38 -11.99
C GLY A 195 17.32 5.11 -11.71
N ARG A 196 16.37 5.15 -10.79
CA ARG A 196 15.45 4.05 -10.45
C ARG A 196 14.01 4.40 -10.85
N ARG A 197 13.21 3.37 -11.05
CA ARG A 197 11.78 3.45 -11.39
C ARG A 197 10.97 2.79 -10.31
N PHE A 198 10.20 3.56 -9.57
CA PHE A 198 9.40 3.06 -8.46
C PHE A 198 7.92 2.97 -8.83
N ALA A 199 7.29 1.88 -8.45
CA ALA A 199 5.84 1.76 -8.48
C ALA A 199 5.22 2.66 -7.41
N ALA A 200 4.23 3.45 -7.82
CA ALA A 200 3.60 4.46 -6.99
C ALA A 200 2.09 4.55 -7.24
N SER A 201 1.42 5.30 -6.38
CA SER A 201 0.05 5.76 -6.58
C SER A 201 -0.01 7.26 -6.39
N ILE A 202 -0.71 7.95 -7.27
CA ILE A 202 -0.94 9.39 -7.22
C ILE A 202 -2.39 9.69 -6.87
N PHE A 203 -2.60 10.77 -6.14
CA PHE A 203 -3.92 11.27 -5.81
C PHE A 203 -4.30 12.39 -6.77
N GLY A 204 -5.52 12.34 -7.34
CA GLY A 204 -5.98 13.26 -8.38
C GLY A 204 -6.35 14.66 -7.88
N THR A 205 -5.99 15.02 -6.64
CA THR A 205 -6.25 16.34 -6.05
C THR A 205 -4.99 16.92 -5.43
N ARG A 206 -5.09 18.12 -4.90
CA ARG A 206 -4.06 18.77 -4.09
C ARG A 206 -4.46 18.77 -2.63
N ASN A 207 -3.48 18.70 -1.75
CA ASN A 207 -3.68 18.95 -0.32
C ASN A 207 -3.87 20.46 -0.03
N ALA A 208 -4.09 20.82 1.23
CA ALA A 208 -4.29 22.22 1.64
C ALA A 208 -3.09 23.15 1.36
N ALA A 209 -1.88 22.59 1.22
CA ALA A 209 -0.67 23.33 0.86
C ALA A 209 -0.49 23.50 -0.67
N GLY A 210 -1.41 22.97 -1.48
CA GLY A 210 -1.34 23.02 -2.94
C GLY A 210 -0.41 21.96 -3.55
N GLU A 211 -0.03 20.94 -2.78
CA GLU A 211 0.84 19.85 -3.18
C GLU A 211 0.03 18.64 -3.61
N ILE A 212 0.60 17.82 -4.50
CA ILE A 212 0.08 16.48 -4.80
C ILE A 212 0.74 15.45 -3.91
N ASP A 213 0.01 14.39 -3.58
CA ASP A 213 0.47 13.31 -2.73
C ASP A 213 0.81 12.08 -3.58
N ILE A 214 2.01 11.51 -3.34
CA ILE A 214 2.54 10.36 -4.06
C ILE A 214 2.86 9.26 -3.04
N TYR A 215 2.17 8.13 -3.18
CA TYR A 215 2.27 6.99 -2.29
C TYR A 215 3.10 5.88 -2.93
N PHE A 216 3.92 5.22 -2.12
CA PHE A 216 4.73 4.07 -2.46
C PHE A 216 4.33 2.87 -1.59
N PHE A 217 4.98 1.74 -1.75
CA PHE A 217 4.71 0.59 -0.90
C PHE A 217 5.00 0.92 0.57
N GLU A 218 4.10 0.54 1.46
CA GLU A 218 4.12 0.86 2.89
C GLU A 218 4.05 2.37 3.23
N SER A 219 3.64 3.22 2.30
CA SER A 219 3.26 4.60 2.63
C SER A 219 2.01 4.64 3.50
N GLY A 220 1.98 5.57 4.44
CA GLY A 220 0.80 5.87 5.26
C GLY A 220 0.14 7.19 4.90
N SER A 221 -1.08 7.41 5.40
CA SER A 221 -1.77 8.69 5.31
C SER A 221 -1.24 9.69 6.34
N ASP A 222 -1.50 10.99 6.12
CA ASP A 222 -1.20 12.04 7.11
C ASP A 222 -2.01 11.87 8.42
N MET A 223 -3.12 11.16 8.35
CA MET A 223 -3.95 10.84 9.52
C MET A 223 -3.43 9.60 10.24
N GLY A 224 -2.32 9.74 10.95
CA GLY A 224 -1.78 8.69 11.81
C GLY A 224 -0.97 7.61 11.12
N GLY A 225 -0.50 7.83 9.89
CA GLY A 225 0.33 6.87 9.15
C GLY A 225 -0.41 5.60 8.73
N ILE A 226 -1.75 5.63 8.71
CA ILE A 226 -2.56 4.46 8.33
C ILE A 226 -2.42 4.22 6.82
N PRO A 227 -2.08 3.00 6.38
CA PRO A 227 -2.03 2.66 4.96
C PRO A 227 -3.39 2.84 4.29
N ASP A 228 -3.40 3.48 3.12
CA ASP A 228 -4.59 3.62 2.29
C ASP A 228 -4.65 2.47 1.27
N ALA A 229 -5.74 1.72 1.33
CA ALA A 229 -5.91 0.50 0.53
C ALA A 229 -5.95 0.72 -0.98
N GLU A 230 -6.54 1.83 -1.41
CA GLU A 230 -6.62 2.14 -2.84
C GLU A 230 -5.26 2.55 -3.38
N HIS A 231 -4.48 3.35 -2.60
CA HIS A 231 -3.10 3.62 -2.93
C HIS A 231 -2.26 2.35 -3.00
N HIS A 232 -2.37 1.45 -2.02
CA HIS A 232 -1.68 0.15 -2.05
C HIS A 232 -2.03 -0.67 -3.30
N SER A 233 -3.31 -0.79 -3.63
CA SER A 233 -3.75 -1.51 -4.83
C SER A 233 -3.13 -0.93 -6.10
N ASN A 234 -3.09 0.40 -6.21
CA ASN A 234 -2.48 1.10 -7.34
C ASN A 234 -0.96 0.88 -7.42
N VAL A 235 -0.26 0.89 -6.28
CA VAL A 235 1.18 0.61 -6.22
C VAL A 235 1.47 -0.81 -6.73
N TYR A 236 0.71 -1.82 -6.29
CA TYR A 236 0.86 -3.18 -6.80
C TYR A 236 0.55 -3.28 -8.29
N GLN A 237 -0.47 -2.55 -8.77
CA GLN A 237 -0.77 -2.50 -10.20
C GLN A 237 0.40 -1.91 -11.00
N ALA A 238 1.03 -0.85 -10.51
CA ALA A 238 2.17 -0.21 -11.15
C ALA A 238 3.45 -1.06 -11.08
N ALA A 239 3.60 -1.89 -10.04
CA ALA A 239 4.73 -2.81 -9.90
C ALA A 239 4.60 -4.05 -10.78
N GLU A 240 3.37 -4.35 -11.27
CA GLU A 240 3.09 -5.61 -11.97
C GLU A 240 3.83 -6.79 -11.38
N THR A 241 3.79 -6.91 -10.06
CA THR A 241 4.31 -8.09 -9.42
C THR A 241 3.51 -9.27 -9.95
N SER A 242 3.93 -9.73 -11.14
CA SER A 242 3.65 -11.08 -11.54
C SER A 242 4.21 -11.95 -10.43
N ALA A 243 3.32 -12.61 -9.89
CA ALA A 243 3.57 -13.63 -8.96
C ALA A 243 4.54 -14.66 -9.49
#